data_8f8f134e3b5a96badff465ca75ddeabf
#
_entry.id   8f8f134e3b5a96badff465ca75ddeabf
#
_cell.length_a   1.000
_cell.length_b   1.000
_cell.length_c   1.000
_cell.angle_alpha   90.00
_cell.angle_beta   90.00
_cell.angle_gamma   90.00
#
_symmetry.space_group_name_H-M   'P 1'
#
loop_
_entity.id
_entity.type
_entity.pdbx_description
1 polymer ?
#
loop_
_entity_poly.entity_id
_entity_poly.type
_entity_poly.pdbx_seq_one_letter_code
_entity_poly.pdbx_strand_id
1 'polypeptide(L)'
;MRSTISLFFVLLMNLCAQGQSLGILKYSGGGDWYSNPTALPQLIEFCNESLGTSIESQVKTVSLSNDEIFDLPWIHMTGHGNVYFSESEIETLREYLAAGGFLHIDDNYGMDPYIRPILSDLFSDAPLTELPVTHPIFNQVYAFPQGLPKIHEHDNQRPQAFGITLEGRLALLYTFESDLSDGWEDPRVHNDPESVRQNALQMGANMIHYVFSN
;
A
#
# COMPACT_ATOMS: atom_id res chain seq x y z
N MET A 1 -58.03 -33.66 -0.85
CA MET A 1 -56.68 -33.24 -0.44
C MET A 1 -55.98 -32.57 -1.60
N ARG A 2 -55.89 -31.27 -1.58
CA ARG A 2 -55.21 -30.50 -2.64
C ARG A 2 -53.82 -30.11 -2.08
N SER A 3 -52.79 -30.65 -2.69
CA SER A 3 -51.38 -30.36 -2.35
C SER A 3 -50.96 -29.07 -3.04
N THR A 4 -50.68 -28.04 -2.26
CA THR A 4 -50.11 -26.76 -2.75
C THR A 4 -48.59 -26.88 -2.74
N ILE A 5 -48.01 -26.95 -3.93
CA ILE A 5 -46.54 -26.87 -4.12
C ILE A 5 -46.16 -25.40 -4.05
N SER A 6 -45.48 -24.98 -2.95
CA SER A 6 -44.86 -23.66 -2.84
C SER A 6 -43.52 -23.68 -3.60
N LEU A 7 -43.50 -22.94 -4.70
CA LEU A 7 -42.28 -22.70 -5.47
C LEU A 7 -41.44 -21.62 -4.77
N PHE A 8 -40.34 -22.00 -4.10
CA PHE A 8 -39.38 -21.05 -3.56
C PHE A 8 -38.49 -20.54 -4.70
N PHE A 9 -38.72 -19.30 -5.11
CA PHE A 9 -37.84 -18.59 -6.04
C PHE A 9 -36.60 -18.11 -5.27
N VAL A 10 -35.48 -18.82 -5.40
CA VAL A 10 -34.16 -18.36 -4.91
C VAL A 10 -33.67 -17.32 -5.90
N LEU A 11 -33.80 -16.04 -5.52
CA LEU A 11 -33.17 -14.93 -6.25
C LEU A 11 -31.67 -14.98 -5.99
N LEU A 12 -30.90 -15.56 -6.92
CA LEU A 12 -29.46 -15.46 -6.95
C LEU A 12 -29.12 -14.00 -7.28
N MET A 13 -28.86 -13.20 -6.26
CA MET A 13 -28.20 -11.91 -6.44
C MET A 13 -26.76 -12.23 -6.89
N ASN A 14 -26.48 -12.05 -8.17
CA ASN A 14 -25.13 -11.89 -8.66
C ASN A 14 -24.59 -10.58 -8.07
N LEU A 15 -23.95 -10.65 -6.90
CA LEU A 15 -23.01 -9.61 -6.53
C LEU A 15 -21.88 -9.71 -7.57
N CYS A 16 -21.89 -8.83 -8.55
CA CYS A 16 -20.66 -8.51 -9.26
C CYS A 16 -19.69 -8.01 -8.18
N ALA A 17 -18.70 -8.82 -7.82
CA ALA A 17 -17.57 -8.33 -7.06
C ALA A 17 -16.93 -7.24 -7.92
N GLN A 18 -17.19 -5.98 -7.57
CA GLN A 18 -16.44 -4.87 -8.17
C GLN A 18 -14.98 -5.08 -7.78
N GLY A 19 -14.08 -5.02 -8.76
CA GLY A 19 -12.66 -5.10 -8.53
C GLY A 19 -12.25 -4.00 -7.54
N GLN A 20 -11.31 -4.30 -6.67
CA GLN A 20 -10.76 -3.31 -5.74
C GLN A 20 -9.90 -2.33 -6.54
N SER A 21 -10.07 -1.02 -6.30
CA SER A 21 -9.22 0.01 -6.90
C SER A 21 -8.11 0.40 -5.93
N LEU A 22 -6.92 0.65 -6.46
CA LEU A 22 -5.79 1.21 -5.71
C LEU A 22 -5.58 2.68 -6.09
N GLY A 23 -4.95 3.45 -5.20
CA GLY A 23 -4.67 4.87 -5.43
C GLY A 23 -3.23 5.27 -5.21
N ILE A 24 -2.85 6.37 -5.86
CA ILE A 24 -1.63 7.13 -5.58
C ILE A 24 -2.01 8.40 -4.84
N LEU A 25 -1.34 8.67 -3.72
CA LEU A 25 -1.52 9.89 -2.94
C LEU A 25 -0.72 11.04 -3.53
N LYS A 26 -1.42 12.04 -4.04
CA LYS A 26 -0.84 13.33 -4.38
C LYS A 26 -0.71 14.18 -3.12
N TYR A 27 0.52 14.65 -2.83
CA TYR A 27 0.83 15.51 -1.70
C TYR A 27 1.47 16.82 -2.12
N SER A 28 1.57 17.78 -1.20
CA SER A 28 2.21 19.08 -1.38
C SER A 28 3.63 19.08 -0.80
N GLY A 29 4.38 20.17 -0.98
CA GLY A 29 5.71 20.36 -0.40
C GLY A 29 6.84 20.37 -1.42
N GLY A 30 6.57 19.98 -2.67
CA GLY A 30 7.55 20.00 -3.75
C GLY A 30 8.26 18.68 -4.01
N GLY A 31 7.94 17.62 -3.26
CA GLY A 31 8.34 16.26 -3.61
C GLY A 31 7.57 15.74 -4.83
N ASP A 32 8.12 14.75 -5.48
CA ASP A 32 7.65 14.23 -6.77
C ASP A 32 6.76 12.99 -6.62
N TRP A 33 5.61 13.14 -5.97
CA TRP A 33 4.60 12.08 -5.76
C TRP A 33 4.27 11.24 -7.02
N TYR A 34 4.66 11.72 -8.20
CA TYR A 34 4.43 11.13 -9.51
C TYR A 34 5.66 10.36 -10.06
N SER A 35 6.69 10.15 -9.26
CA SER A 35 7.99 9.63 -9.71
C SER A 35 7.93 8.23 -10.31
N ASN A 36 7.08 7.34 -9.79
CA ASN A 36 7.01 5.93 -10.19
C ASN A 36 5.70 5.59 -10.93
N PRO A 37 5.48 6.11 -12.16
CA PRO A 37 4.18 6.05 -12.82
C PRO A 37 3.77 4.64 -13.24
N THR A 38 4.69 3.71 -13.42
CA THR A 38 4.40 2.33 -13.83
C THR A 38 4.36 1.35 -12.65
N ALA A 39 4.78 1.77 -11.45
CA ALA A 39 4.94 0.90 -10.30
C ALA A 39 3.63 0.19 -9.89
N LEU A 40 2.57 0.92 -9.59
CA LEU A 40 1.29 0.30 -9.22
C LEU A 40 0.66 -0.50 -10.36
N PRO A 41 0.63 -0.03 -11.63
CA PRO A 41 0.16 -0.84 -12.74
C PRO A 41 0.86 -2.21 -12.84
N GLN A 42 2.18 -2.26 -12.71
CA GLN A 42 2.96 -3.50 -12.74
C GLN A 42 2.70 -4.38 -11.52
N LEU A 43 2.59 -3.81 -10.33
CA LEU A 43 2.23 -4.55 -9.11
C LEU A 43 0.82 -5.15 -9.23
N ILE A 44 -0.16 -4.41 -9.76
CA ILE A 44 -1.52 -4.89 -9.98
C ILE A 44 -1.52 -6.07 -10.97
N GLU A 45 -0.82 -5.94 -12.10
CA GLU A 45 -0.67 -7.00 -13.08
C GLU A 45 -0.09 -8.26 -12.43
N PHE A 46 1.03 -8.11 -11.70
CA PHE A 46 1.66 -9.21 -10.97
C PHE A 46 0.72 -9.88 -9.96
N CYS A 47 -0.05 -9.11 -9.17
CA CYS A 47 -0.99 -9.66 -8.22
C CYS A 47 -2.16 -10.39 -8.90
N ASN A 48 -2.71 -9.82 -9.97
CA ASN A 48 -3.79 -10.44 -10.72
C ASN A 48 -3.36 -11.77 -11.35
N GLU A 49 -2.15 -11.85 -11.88
CA GLU A 49 -1.60 -13.08 -12.46
C GLU A 49 -1.17 -14.11 -11.42
N SER A 50 -0.43 -13.67 -10.38
CA SER A 50 0.22 -14.59 -9.43
C SER A 50 -0.68 -15.01 -8.27
N LEU A 51 -1.61 -14.15 -7.84
CA LEU A 51 -2.51 -14.39 -6.71
C LEU A 51 -3.95 -14.65 -7.16
N GLY A 52 -4.27 -14.44 -8.45
CA GLY A 52 -5.64 -14.57 -8.94
C GLY A 52 -6.57 -13.49 -8.39
N THR A 53 -6.04 -12.31 -8.08
CA THR A 53 -6.85 -11.17 -7.65
C THR A 53 -7.61 -10.56 -8.86
N SER A 54 -8.56 -9.66 -8.58
CA SER A 54 -9.31 -8.92 -9.59
C SER A 54 -9.21 -7.43 -9.31
N ILE A 55 -7.99 -6.94 -9.08
CA ILE A 55 -7.73 -5.52 -8.85
C ILE A 55 -7.89 -4.78 -10.17
N GLU A 56 -8.56 -3.62 -10.13
CA GLU A 56 -8.73 -2.78 -11.32
C GLU A 56 -7.38 -2.26 -11.81
N SER A 57 -7.13 -2.34 -13.11
CA SER A 57 -5.86 -1.90 -13.70
C SER A 57 -5.70 -0.37 -13.70
N GLN A 58 -6.80 0.38 -13.56
CA GLN A 58 -6.76 1.83 -13.52
C GLN A 58 -6.47 2.32 -12.10
N VAL A 59 -5.28 2.88 -11.89
CA VAL A 59 -4.88 3.52 -10.64
C VAL A 59 -5.49 4.91 -10.54
N LYS A 60 -6.09 5.25 -9.39
CA LYS A 60 -6.66 6.56 -9.13
C LYS A 60 -5.62 7.48 -8.48
N THR A 61 -5.59 8.75 -8.86
CA THR A 61 -4.80 9.76 -8.14
C THR A 61 -5.74 10.51 -7.20
N VAL A 62 -5.44 10.49 -5.91
CA VAL A 62 -6.26 11.11 -4.86
C VAL A 62 -5.40 12.06 -4.02
N SER A 63 -6.06 12.95 -3.29
CA SER A 63 -5.42 13.84 -2.31
C SER A 63 -6.20 13.82 -1.00
N LEU A 64 -5.56 14.19 0.09
CA LEU A 64 -6.19 14.31 1.41
C LEU A 64 -7.15 15.50 1.51
N SER A 65 -7.24 16.32 0.47
CA SER A 65 -8.11 17.51 0.44
C SER A 65 -9.55 17.22 -0.03
N ASN A 66 -9.87 15.96 -0.38
CA ASN A 66 -11.20 15.54 -0.79
C ASN A 66 -11.55 14.14 -0.27
N ASP A 67 -12.85 13.78 -0.33
CA ASP A 67 -13.37 12.53 0.22
C ASP A 67 -13.14 11.30 -0.67
N GLU A 68 -12.59 11.46 -1.87
CA GLU A 68 -12.35 10.34 -2.81
C GLU A 68 -11.39 9.29 -2.26
N ILE A 69 -10.55 9.68 -1.27
CA ILE A 69 -9.64 8.77 -0.57
C ILE A 69 -10.40 7.63 0.13
N PHE A 70 -11.61 7.89 0.65
CA PHE A 70 -12.41 6.90 1.38
C PHE A 70 -13.01 5.81 0.48
N ASP A 71 -13.00 6.00 -0.84
CA ASP A 71 -13.42 4.99 -1.82
C ASP A 71 -12.33 3.94 -2.09
N LEU A 72 -11.13 4.14 -1.55
CA LEU A 72 -9.96 3.30 -1.83
C LEU A 72 -9.51 2.55 -0.57
N PRO A 73 -9.49 1.23 -0.60
CA PRO A 73 -9.02 0.45 0.56
C PRO A 73 -7.50 0.51 0.74
N TRP A 74 -6.75 0.85 -0.31
CA TRP A 74 -5.30 0.87 -0.32
C TRP A 74 -4.77 2.04 -1.16
N ILE A 75 -3.89 2.82 -0.56
CA ILE A 75 -3.26 3.98 -1.19
C ILE A 75 -1.76 3.87 -1.07
N HIS A 76 -1.05 4.23 -2.13
CA HIS A 76 0.39 4.30 -2.22
C HIS A 76 0.86 5.74 -2.26
N MET A 77 1.93 6.02 -1.56
CA MET A 77 2.63 7.31 -1.57
C MET A 77 4.12 7.04 -1.77
N THR A 78 4.73 7.73 -2.70
CA THR A 78 6.16 7.63 -2.97
C THR A 78 6.71 8.98 -3.41
N GLY A 79 8.01 9.09 -3.55
CA GLY A 79 8.71 10.25 -4.11
C GLY A 79 10.00 10.58 -3.37
N HIS A 80 10.61 11.69 -3.81
CA HIS A 80 11.84 12.22 -3.25
C HIS A 80 11.57 13.55 -2.54
N GLY A 81 12.26 13.78 -1.41
CA GLY A 81 12.31 15.07 -0.73
C GLY A 81 11.01 15.47 -0.03
N ASN A 82 10.71 16.78 -0.09
CA ASN A 82 9.82 17.43 0.84
C ASN A 82 8.33 17.02 0.70
N VAL A 83 7.76 16.62 1.83
CA VAL A 83 6.31 16.34 1.99
C VAL A 83 5.71 17.38 2.93
N TYR A 84 4.57 17.89 2.57
CA TYR A 84 3.78 18.79 3.42
C TYR A 84 2.30 18.40 3.40
N PHE A 85 1.74 18.28 4.60
CA PHE A 85 0.30 18.17 4.83
C PHE A 85 -0.17 19.31 5.72
N SER A 86 -1.29 19.91 5.39
CA SER A 86 -2.00 20.86 6.26
C SER A 86 -2.63 20.13 7.45
N GLU A 87 -3.04 20.84 8.49
CA GLU A 87 -3.73 20.26 9.64
C GLU A 87 -5.01 19.49 9.24
N SER A 88 -5.76 20.03 8.28
CA SER A 88 -6.97 19.37 7.77
C SER A 88 -6.65 18.10 6.99
N GLU A 89 -5.55 18.05 6.23
CA GLU A 89 -5.11 16.85 5.52
C GLU A 89 -4.62 15.79 6.49
N ILE A 90 -3.94 16.15 7.57
CA ILE A 90 -3.55 15.23 8.64
C ILE A 90 -4.79 14.63 9.31
N GLU A 91 -5.84 15.42 9.56
CA GLU A 91 -7.08 14.91 10.14
C GLU A 91 -7.79 13.94 9.18
N THR A 92 -7.90 14.29 7.89
CA THR A 92 -8.43 13.38 6.86
C THR A 92 -7.65 12.06 6.81
N LEU A 93 -6.31 12.12 6.95
CA LEU A 93 -5.47 10.91 6.97
C LEU A 93 -5.77 10.04 8.20
N ARG A 94 -5.94 10.65 9.39
CA ARG A 94 -6.34 9.92 10.62
C ARG A 94 -7.68 9.22 10.43
N GLU A 95 -8.67 9.96 9.93
CA GLU A 95 -10.01 9.43 9.67
C GLU A 95 -9.98 8.27 8.67
N TYR A 96 -9.25 8.42 7.56
CA TYR A 96 -9.08 7.38 6.56
C TYR A 96 -8.49 6.09 7.15
N LEU A 97 -7.40 6.21 7.90
CA LEU A 97 -6.73 5.06 8.52
C LEU A 97 -7.63 4.41 9.61
N ALA A 98 -8.33 5.21 10.41
CA ALA A 98 -9.25 4.72 11.43
C ALA A 98 -10.49 4.05 10.81
N ALA A 99 -10.96 4.53 9.65
CA ALA A 99 -12.10 3.95 8.92
C ALA A 99 -11.79 2.61 8.21
N GLY A 100 -10.56 2.12 8.27
CA GLY A 100 -10.17 0.85 7.66
C GLY A 100 -9.25 0.96 6.45
N GLY A 101 -8.97 2.18 5.98
CA GLY A 101 -8.02 2.42 4.90
C GLY A 101 -6.60 1.99 5.26
N PHE A 102 -5.81 1.74 4.23
CA PHE A 102 -4.40 1.40 4.36
C PHE A 102 -3.54 2.34 3.51
N LEU A 103 -2.48 2.89 4.11
CA LEU A 103 -1.49 3.70 3.41
C LEU A 103 -0.14 3.02 3.42
N HIS A 104 0.42 2.77 2.24
CA HIS A 104 1.82 2.43 2.03
C HIS A 104 2.59 3.67 1.62
N ILE A 105 3.67 3.98 2.32
CA ILE A 105 4.61 5.06 1.99
C ILE A 105 5.96 4.42 1.68
N ASP A 106 6.54 4.73 0.53
CA ASP A 106 7.87 4.30 0.12
C ASP A 106 8.78 5.52 -0.07
N ASP A 107 9.82 5.64 0.75
CA ASP A 107 10.84 6.68 0.61
C ASP A 107 11.81 6.28 -0.51
N ASN A 108 11.70 6.93 -1.65
CA ASN A 108 12.62 6.74 -2.78
C ASN A 108 13.93 7.51 -2.61
N TYR A 109 14.19 8.00 -1.44
CA TYR A 109 15.34 8.78 -0.99
C TYR A 109 15.04 10.24 -0.67
N GLY A 110 15.33 10.59 0.57
CA GLY A 110 15.26 11.98 1.06
C GLY A 110 13.88 12.46 1.50
N MET A 111 12.87 11.59 1.56
CA MET A 111 11.55 11.89 2.11
C MET A 111 11.53 11.82 3.65
N ASP A 112 12.35 10.96 4.23
CA ASP A 112 12.36 10.63 5.67
C ASP A 112 12.40 11.85 6.61
N PRO A 113 13.25 12.87 6.40
CA PRO A 113 13.29 14.04 7.29
C PRO A 113 11.98 14.83 7.35
N TYR A 114 11.12 14.69 6.36
CA TYR A 114 9.83 15.38 6.26
C TYR A 114 8.67 14.52 6.71
N ILE A 115 8.63 13.25 6.28
CA ILE A 115 7.49 12.38 6.55
C ILE A 115 7.53 11.74 7.95
N ARG A 116 8.71 11.35 8.44
CA ARG A 116 8.83 10.67 9.74
C ARG A 116 8.31 11.50 10.92
N PRO A 117 8.56 12.80 11.05
CA PRO A 117 7.94 13.61 12.11
C PRO A 117 6.41 13.60 12.05
N ILE A 118 5.83 13.74 10.84
CA ILE A 118 4.38 13.69 10.64
C ILE A 118 3.82 12.34 11.11
N LEU A 119 4.43 11.23 10.71
CA LEU A 119 3.99 9.90 11.10
C LEU A 119 4.15 9.62 12.59
N SER A 120 5.21 10.16 13.22
CA SER A 120 5.46 10.01 14.65
C SER A 120 4.41 10.72 15.50
N ASP A 121 3.83 11.81 14.98
CA ASP A 121 2.82 12.61 15.66
C ASP A 121 1.39 12.29 15.19
N LEU A 122 1.23 11.32 14.25
CA LEU A 122 -0.07 11.05 13.64
C LEU A 122 -1.09 10.51 14.66
N PHE A 123 -0.67 9.59 15.54
CA PHE A 123 -1.50 9.01 16.61
C PHE A 123 -0.71 8.96 17.93
N SER A 124 -1.24 9.58 18.97
CA SER A 124 -0.60 9.63 20.28
C SER A 124 -0.52 8.28 21.01
N ASP A 125 -1.48 7.40 20.72
CA ASP A 125 -1.66 6.08 21.36
C ASP A 125 -1.24 4.91 20.44
N ALA A 126 -0.90 5.19 19.18
CA ALA A 126 -0.41 4.21 18.21
C ALA A 126 0.85 4.74 17.51
N PRO A 127 2.02 4.67 18.17
CA PRO A 127 3.25 5.24 17.63
C PRO A 127 3.75 4.49 16.40
N LEU A 128 4.46 5.22 15.52
CA LEU A 128 5.22 4.62 14.42
C LEU A 128 6.32 3.72 15.00
N THR A 129 6.26 2.42 14.72
CA THR A 129 7.22 1.42 15.25
C THR A 129 7.83 0.59 14.14
N GLU A 130 9.10 0.22 14.28
CA GLU A 130 9.73 -0.71 13.35
C GLU A 130 9.09 -2.10 13.49
N LEU A 131 8.68 -2.68 12.37
CA LEU A 131 8.10 -4.01 12.31
C LEU A 131 9.20 -5.07 12.43
N PRO A 132 9.07 -6.04 13.36
CA PRO A 132 10.02 -7.14 13.43
C PRO A 132 9.91 -8.04 12.20
N VAL A 133 11.00 -8.71 11.80
CA VAL A 133 11.01 -9.65 10.66
C VAL A 133 10.01 -10.80 10.81
N THR A 134 9.52 -11.04 12.02
CA THR A 134 8.45 -12.01 12.31
C THR A 134 7.04 -11.48 12.07
N HIS A 135 6.90 -10.19 11.70
CA HIS A 135 5.59 -9.62 11.43
C HIS A 135 4.92 -10.35 10.27
N PRO A 136 3.61 -10.67 10.35
CA PRO A 136 2.91 -11.46 9.33
C PRO A 136 3.04 -10.94 7.91
N ILE A 137 3.19 -9.61 7.70
CA ILE A 137 3.32 -9.00 6.37
C ILE A 137 4.52 -9.55 5.58
N PHE A 138 5.58 -10.03 6.25
CA PHE A 138 6.76 -10.63 5.63
C PHE A 138 6.59 -12.12 5.29
N ASN A 139 5.47 -12.72 5.65
CA ASN A 139 5.20 -14.15 5.48
C ASN A 139 3.75 -14.42 5.08
N GLN A 140 3.27 -13.74 4.04
CA GLN A 140 1.94 -13.99 3.47
C GLN A 140 2.01 -15.12 2.43
N VAL A 141 2.14 -14.76 1.16
CA VAL A 141 2.28 -15.70 0.04
C VAL A 141 3.75 -16.04 -0.19
N TYR A 142 4.63 -15.07 -0.01
CA TYR A 142 6.07 -15.19 -0.19
C TYR A 142 6.79 -14.98 1.14
N ALA A 143 7.87 -15.76 1.36
CA ALA A 143 8.64 -15.69 2.61
C ALA A 143 9.79 -14.69 2.49
N PHE A 144 9.81 -13.71 3.40
CA PHE A 144 10.88 -12.73 3.57
C PHE A 144 11.50 -12.87 4.99
N PRO A 145 12.30 -13.90 5.25
CA PRO A 145 12.83 -14.19 6.59
C PRO A 145 13.84 -13.13 7.08
N GLN A 146 14.35 -12.29 6.19
CA GLN A 146 15.22 -11.16 6.52
C GLN A 146 14.45 -9.83 6.60
N GLY A 147 13.13 -9.85 6.42
CA GLY A 147 12.29 -8.66 6.37
C GLY A 147 12.28 -7.99 5.00
N LEU A 148 12.17 -6.66 4.98
CA LEU A 148 12.06 -5.86 3.76
C LEU A 148 13.26 -6.05 2.82
N PRO A 149 13.07 -6.32 1.51
CA PRO A 149 14.16 -6.39 0.56
C PRO A 149 14.76 -5.00 0.28
N LYS A 150 16.05 -4.93 0.01
CA LYS A 150 16.75 -3.74 -0.49
C LYS A 150 16.78 -3.79 -2.00
N ILE A 151 16.26 -2.77 -2.67
CA ILE A 151 16.22 -2.66 -4.13
C ILE A 151 17.39 -1.81 -4.62
N HIS A 152 17.48 -0.57 -4.13
CA HIS A 152 18.59 0.32 -4.44
C HIS A 152 19.39 0.68 -3.19
N GLU A 153 20.63 1.04 -3.39
CA GLU A 153 21.56 1.42 -2.32
C GLU A 153 21.82 2.92 -2.36
N HIS A 154 21.60 3.61 -1.23
CA HIS A 154 21.88 5.04 -1.09
C HIS A 154 22.92 5.30 0.00
N ASP A 155 22.59 5.07 1.26
CA ASP A 155 23.36 5.49 2.42
C ASP A 155 24.04 4.32 3.18
N ASN A 156 24.14 3.14 2.58
CA ASN A 156 24.64 1.91 3.21
C ASN A 156 23.88 1.52 4.49
N GLN A 157 22.61 1.91 4.58
CA GLN A 157 21.74 1.51 5.68
C GLN A 157 20.92 0.29 5.30
N ARG A 158 20.49 -0.48 6.29
CA ARG A 158 19.58 -1.62 6.03
C ARG A 158 18.16 -1.13 5.71
N PRO A 159 17.43 -1.86 4.90
CA PRO A 159 16.01 -1.56 4.68
C PRO A 159 15.22 -1.76 5.98
N GLN A 160 14.25 -0.88 6.23
CA GLN A 160 13.42 -0.85 7.43
C GLN A 160 11.94 -0.67 7.04
N ALA A 161 11.08 -1.42 7.71
CA ALA A 161 9.64 -1.24 7.60
C ALA A 161 9.12 -0.71 8.94
N PHE A 162 8.46 0.42 8.91
CA PHE A 162 7.79 0.99 10.09
C PHE A 162 6.28 0.90 9.90
N GLY A 163 5.54 0.70 10.98
CA GLY A 163 4.09 0.59 10.91
C GLY A 163 3.37 1.36 12.01
N ILE A 164 2.15 1.77 11.69
CA ILE A 164 1.16 2.22 12.67
C ILE A 164 0.05 1.18 12.73
N THR A 165 -0.20 0.66 13.92
CA THR A 165 -1.21 -0.37 14.15
C THR A 165 -2.38 0.23 14.92
N LEU A 166 -3.58 0.18 14.35
CA LEU A 166 -4.83 0.64 14.95
C LEU A 166 -5.73 -0.57 15.23
N GLU A 167 -6.17 -0.74 16.47
CA GLU A 167 -7.07 -1.83 16.89
C GLU A 167 -6.58 -3.23 16.47
N GLY A 168 -5.26 -3.45 16.45
CA GLY A 168 -4.64 -4.71 16.06
C GLY A 168 -4.43 -4.89 14.54
N ARG A 169 -4.87 -3.95 13.70
CA ARG A 169 -4.68 -3.92 12.25
C ARG A 169 -3.53 -2.98 11.90
N LEU A 170 -2.59 -3.42 11.07
CA LEU A 170 -1.62 -2.52 10.47
C LEU A 170 -2.35 -1.58 9.49
N ALA A 171 -2.44 -0.32 9.85
CA ALA A 171 -3.13 0.70 9.07
C ALA A 171 -2.21 1.49 8.14
N LEU A 172 -0.93 1.61 8.52
CA LEU A 172 0.08 2.30 7.73
C LEU A 172 1.36 1.48 7.72
N LEU A 173 1.99 1.38 6.56
CA LEU A 173 3.33 0.83 6.37
C LEU A 173 4.22 1.90 5.72
N TYR A 174 5.36 2.19 6.34
CA TYR A 174 6.39 3.06 5.81
C TYR A 174 7.66 2.25 5.55
N THR A 175 8.08 2.17 4.29
CA THR A 175 9.31 1.52 3.85
C THR A 175 10.41 2.57 3.65
N PHE A 176 11.53 2.34 4.32
CA PHE A 176 12.68 3.24 4.37
C PHE A 176 13.95 2.49 3.95
N GLU A 177 14.81 3.14 3.17
CA GLU A 177 16.06 2.56 2.66
C GLU A 177 15.85 1.27 1.84
N SER A 178 14.73 1.19 1.13
CA SER A 178 14.36 0.02 0.32
C SER A 178 14.25 0.33 -1.16
N ASP A 179 13.61 1.45 -1.51
CA ASP A 179 13.16 1.81 -2.86
C ASP A 179 12.26 0.72 -3.46
N LEU A 180 11.34 0.26 -2.63
CA LEU A 180 10.51 -0.90 -2.98
C LEU A 180 9.70 -0.67 -4.24
N SER A 181 9.14 0.52 -4.40
CA SER A 181 8.30 0.87 -5.54
C SER A 181 9.08 1.08 -6.83
N ASP A 182 10.37 1.40 -6.79
CA ASP A 182 11.25 1.41 -7.96
C ASP A 182 11.35 0.01 -8.56
N GLY A 183 11.46 -1.01 -7.70
CA GLY A 183 11.48 -2.40 -8.14
C GLY A 183 10.16 -2.90 -8.73
N TRP A 184 9.06 -2.18 -8.54
CA TRP A 184 7.79 -2.49 -9.21
C TRP A 184 7.71 -1.92 -10.62
N GLU A 185 8.49 -0.90 -10.97
CA GLU A 185 8.41 -0.21 -12.25
C GLU A 185 8.66 -1.13 -13.45
N ASP A 186 8.33 -0.63 -14.67
CA ASP A 186 8.67 -1.31 -15.91
C ASP A 186 10.16 -1.64 -15.93
N PRO A 187 10.56 -2.87 -16.32
CA PRO A 187 11.97 -3.33 -16.29
C PRO A 187 12.97 -2.40 -16.97
N ARG A 188 12.49 -1.58 -17.91
CA ARG A 188 13.35 -0.65 -18.69
C ARG A 188 13.63 0.66 -17.96
N VAL A 189 12.96 0.94 -16.84
CA VAL A 189 13.14 2.21 -16.10
C VAL A 189 14.47 2.20 -15.34
N HIS A 190 14.65 1.24 -14.46
CA HIS A 190 15.88 1.14 -13.64
C HIS A 190 16.88 0.12 -14.19
N ASN A 191 16.44 -0.79 -15.06
CA ASN A 191 17.22 -1.91 -15.58
C ASN A 191 17.73 -2.85 -14.48
N ASP A 192 16.97 -3.00 -13.41
CA ASP A 192 17.29 -3.89 -12.32
C ASP A 192 17.36 -5.35 -12.75
N PRO A 193 18.21 -6.16 -12.12
CA PRO A 193 18.19 -7.61 -12.32
C PRO A 193 16.79 -8.17 -12.02
N GLU A 194 16.34 -9.12 -12.85
CA GLU A 194 15.02 -9.73 -12.70
C GLU A 194 14.77 -10.28 -11.29
N SER A 195 15.80 -10.84 -10.62
CA SER A 195 15.69 -11.33 -9.25
C SER A 195 15.40 -10.23 -8.24
N VAL A 196 15.90 -9.01 -8.45
CA VAL A 196 15.66 -7.84 -7.59
C VAL A 196 14.22 -7.37 -7.78
N ARG A 197 13.78 -7.21 -9.03
CA ARG A 197 12.40 -6.87 -9.37
C ARG A 197 11.39 -7.88 -8.81
N GLN A 198 11.67 -9.18 -8.99
CA GLN A 198 10.81 -10.24 -8.44
C GLN A 198 10.68 -10.14 -6.93
N ASN A 199 11.75 -9.87 -6.20
CA ASN A 199 11.68 -9.65 -4.75
C ASN A 199 10.80 -8.45 -4.41
N ALA A 200 10.90 -7.35 -5.14
CA ALA A 200 10.08 -6.16 -4.93
C ALA A 200 8.59 -6.46 -5.17
N LEU A 201 8.25 -7.07 -6.32
CA LEU A 201 6.87 -7.44 -6.68
C LEU A 201 6.27 -8.45 -5.69
N GLN A 202 7.04 -9.45 -5.26
CA GLN A 202 6.61 -10.42 -4.26
C GLN A 202 6.35 -9.78 -2.89
N MET A 203 7.18 -8.81 -2.48
CA MET A 203 6.92 -8.07 -1.24
C MET A 203 5.67 -7.19 -1.37
N GLY A 204 5.48 -6.52 -2.50
CA GLY A 204 4.24 -5.78 -2.81
C GLY A 204 3.01 -6.69 -2.79
N ALA A 205 3.11 -7.89 -3.37
CA ALA A 205 2.03 -8.89 -3.34
C ALA A 205 1.71 -9.37 -1.91
N ASN A 206 2.72 -9.53 -1.06
CA ASN A 206 2.49 -9.80 0.36
C ASN A 206 1.72 -8.68 1.06
N MET A 207 2.03 -7.42 0.76
CA MET A 207 1.33 -6.27 1.31
C MET A 207 -0.13 -6.24 0.86
N ILE A 208 -0.38 -6.43 -0.43
CA ILE A 208 -1.75 -6.52 -1.00
C ILE A 208 -2.51 -7.67 -0.34
N HIS A 209 -1.92 -8.88 -0.29
CA HIS A 209 -2.56 -10.03 0.34
C HIS A 209 -2.87 -9.76 1.82
N TYR A 210 -1.91 -9.20 2.57
CA TYR A 210 -2.09 -8.88 3.98
C TYR A 210 -3.28 -7.93 4.20
N VAL A 211 -3.38 -6.86 3.43
CA VAL A 211 -4.43 -5.83 3.59
C VAL A 211 -5.82 -6.37 3.23
N PHE A 212 -5.93 -7.18 2.18
CA PHE A 212 -7.22 -7.69 1.72
C PHE A 212 -7.66 -9.01 2.39
N SER A 213 -6.84 -9.61 3.25
CA SER A 213 -7.14 -10.88 3.95
C SER A 213 -7.34 -10.73 5.47
N ASN A 214 -7.11 -9.54 6.05
CA ASN A 214 -7.21 -9.28 7.50
C ASN A 214 -8.25 -8.24 7.88
#